data_7818721051d9dd50969dece6c200c9c5
#
_entry.id   7818721051d9dd50969dece6c200c9c5
#
_cell.length_a   1.000
_cell.length_b   1.000
_cell.length_c   1.000
_cell.angle_alpha   90.00
_cell.angle_beta   90.00
_cell.angle_gamma   90.00
#
_symmetry.space_group_name_H-M   'P 1'
#
loop_
_entity.id
_entity.type
_entity.pdbx_description
1 polymer ?
#
loop_
_entity_poly.entity_id
_entity_poly.type
_entity_poly.pdbx_seq_one_letter_code
_entity_poly.pdbx_strand_id
1 'polypeptide(L)'
;MEATQTINPADVWGTVQTVLVWLAGIGIVIDLTPGIKIQPVRWLIKQLGNLMNHDLKTQLGQLQKDFTDHKIDSWRMEILEFSNSCINHRRHTKEEFDHIIDVCGKYDKYIKDNELTNGQVDAAHEYILELYKECMRTNDFALVKPEEAK
;
A
#
# COMPACT_ATOMS: atom_id res chain seq x y z
N MET A 1 28.24 -47.89 -6.11
CA MET A 1 28.93 -47.12 -7.16
C MET A 1 27.87 -46.58 -8.10
N GLU A 2 27.39 -45.37 -7.83
CA GLU A 2 26.45 -44.68 -8.74
C GLU A 2 27.27 -44.00 -9.84
N ALA A 3 26.96 -44.37 -11.08
CA ALA A 3 27.60 -43.76 -12.26
C ALA A 3 26.98 -42.37 -12.45
N THR A 4 27.73 -41.34 -12.12
CA THR A 4 27.40 -39.95 -12.46
C THR A 4 27.44 -39.84 -13.98
N GLN A 5 26.26 -39.83 -14.64
CA GLN A 5 26.12 -39.49 -16.04
C GLN A 5 26.56 -38.04 -16.25
N THR A 6 27.74 -37.83 -16.75
CA THR A 6 28.19 -36.53 -17.24
C THR A 6 27.42 -36.18 -18.50
N ILE A 7 26.45 -35.27 -18.38
CA ILE A 7 25.71 -34.73 -19.53
C ILE A 7 26.71 -33.96 -20.40
N ASN A 8 26.92 -34.43 -21.62
CA ASN A 8 27.86 -33.80 -22.56
C ASN A 8 27.19 -32.47 -23.06
N PRO A 9 27.86 -31.33 -22.90
CA PRO A 9 27.30 -30.02 -23.31
C PRO A 9 26.99 -29.95 -24.82
N ALA A 10 27.62 -30.76 -25.66
CA ALA A 10 27.34 -30.86 -27.09
C ALA A 10 25.96 -31.49 -27.36
N ASP A 11 25.54 -32.47 -26.55
CA ASP A 11 24.21 -33.11 -26.68
C ASP A 11 23.08 -32.19 -26.23
N VAL A 12 23.31 -31.37 -25.22
CA VAL A 12 22.38 -30.36 -24.77
C VAL A 12 22.15 -29.29 -25.83
N TRP A 13 23.23 -28.82 -26.46
CA TRP A 13 23.17 -27.83 -27.54
C TRP A 13 22.42 -28.32 -28.77
N GLY A 14 22.66 -29.57 -29.17
CA GLY A 14 21.92 -30.22 -30.26
C GLY A 14 20.43 -30.34 -29.98
N THR A 15 20.07 -30.68 -28.76
CA THR A 15 18.65 -30.76 -28.32
C THR A 15 17.99 -29.38 -28.34
N VAL A 16 18.66 -28.34 -27.86
CA VAL A 16 18.15 -26.95 -27.87
C VAL A 16 17.95 -26.46 -29.31
N GLN A 17 18.88 -26.70 -30.21
CA GLN A 17 18.73 -26.34 -31.62
C GLN A 17 17.57 -27.07 -32.28
N THR A 18 17.38 -28.35 -32.00
CA THR A 18 16.25 -29.14 -32.55
C THR A 18 14.93 -28.61 -32.06
N VAL A 19 14.79 -28.26 -30.79
CA VAL A 19 13.54 -27.65 -30.22
C VAL A 19 13.28 -26.28 -30.83
N LEU A 20 14.30 -25.45 -31.04
CA LEU A 20 14.13 -24.15 -31.70
C LEU A 20 13.69 -24.26 -33.14
N VAL A 21 14.22 -25.22 -33.91
CA VAL A 21 13.81 -25.50 -35.30
C VAL A 21 12.36 -26.01 -35.35
N TRP A 22 11.98 -26.87 -34.43
CA TRP A 22 10.58 -27.34 -34.30
C TRP A 22 9.63 -26.21 -33.98
N LEU A 23 9.97 -25.33 -33.05
CA LEU A 23 9.18 -24.16 -32.68
C LEU A 23 9.04 -23.16 -33.84
N ALA A 24 10.12 -22.93 -34.58
CA ALA A 24 10.11 -22.08 -35.77
C ALA A 24 9.25 -22.71 -36.91
N GLY A 25 9.35 -24.02 -37.09
CA GLY A 25 8.56 -24.77 -38.08
C GLY A 25 7.06 -24.74 -37.79
N ILE A 26 6.66 -24.87 -36.53
CA ILE A 26 5.26 -24.74 -36.11
C ILE A 26 4.73 -23.32 -36.37
N GLY A 27 5.55 -22.29 -36.10
CA GLY A 27 5.20 -20.89 -36.35
C GLY A 27 4.96 -20.60 -37.84
N ILE A 28 5.78 -21.18 -38.72
CA ILE A 28 5.69 -20.99 -40.18
C ILE A 28 4.49 -21.77 -40.76
N VAL A 29 4.21 -22.97 -40.26
CA VAL A 29 3.08 -23.80 -40.75
C VAL A 29 1.72 -23.18 -40.39
N ILE A 30 1.64 -22.44 -39.28
CA ILE A 30 0.39 -21.80 -38.85
C ILE A 30 0.07 -20.57 -39.72
N ASP A 31 1.08 -19.92 -40.30
CA ASP A 31 0.87 -18.70 -41.11
C ASP A 31 0.52 -19.05 -42.60
N LEU A 32 0.77 -20.28 -43.04
CA LEU A 32 0.54 -20.74 -44.41
C LEU A 32 -0.85 -21.34 -44.66
N THR A 33 -1.68 -21.55 -43.66
CA THR A 33 -3.04 -22.05 -43.81
C THR A 33 -4.04 -20.90 -43.96
N PRO A 34 -4.55 -20.60 -45.16
CA PRO A 34 -5.56 -19.54 -45.35
C PRO A 34 -6.87 -19.98 -44.72
N GLY A 35 -7.21 -19.41 -43.56
CA GLY A 35 -8.49 -19.63 -42.89
C GLY A 35 -8.44 -19.72 -41.37
N ILE A 36 -7.31 -20.04 -40.78
CA ILE A 36 -7.19 -20.15 -39.32
C ILE A 36 -6.15 -19.13 -38.81
N LYS A 37 -6.61 -17.91 -38.55
CA LYS A 37 -5.79 -16.87 -37.89
C LYS A 37 -5.68 -17.12 -36.38
N ILE A 38 -5.25 -18.32 -36.02
CA ILE A 38 -4.88 -18.58 -34.64
C ILE A 38 -3.46 -18.07 -34.48
N GLN A 39 -3.29 -16.92 -33.82
CA GLN A 39 -2.00 -16.41 -33.44
C GLN A 39 -1.65 -16.98 -32.05
N PRO A 40 -1.08 -18.20 -31.96
CA PRO A 40 -0.87 -18.88 -30.68
C PRO A 40 0.09 -18.09 -29.79
N VAL A 41 1.04 -17.41 -30.41
CA VAL A 41 2.01 -16.57 -29.69
C VAL A 41 1.32 -15.35 -29.05
N ARG A 42 0.43 -14.68 -29.78
CA ARG A 42 -0.34 -13.56 -29.21
C ARG A 42 -1.31 -14.02 -28.14
N TRP A 43 -1.94 -15.16 -28.31
CA TRP A 43 -2.81 -15.75 -27.29
C TRP A 43 -2.01 -16.12 -26.05
N LEU A 44 -0.83 -16.75 -26.21
CA LEU A 44 0.04 -17.13 -25.11
C LEU A 44 0.57 -15.90 -24.34
N ILE A 45 1.02 -14.86 -25.05
CA ILE A 45 1.46 -13.59 -24.44
C ILE A 45 0.30 -12.93 -23.69
N LYS A 46 -0.91 -12.94 -24.25
CA LYS A 46 -2.10 -12.39 -23.60
C LYS A 46 -2.47 -13.18 -22.34
N GLN A 47 -2.36 -14.51 -22.40
CA GLN A 47 -2.64 -15.38 -21.25
C GLN A 47 -1.61 -15.19 -20.14
N LEU A 48 -0.32 -15.14 -20.46
CA LEU A 48 0.76 -14.83 -19.52
C LEU A 48 0.62 -13.41 -18.94
N GLY A 49 0.30 -12.44 -19.79
CA GLY A 49 0.04 -11.06 -19.35
C GLY A 49 -1.16 -10.97 -18.39
N ASN A 50 -2.22 -11.70 -18.64
CA ASN A 50 -3.38 -11.75 -17.74
C ASN A 50 -3.04 -12.43 -16.39
N LEU A 51 -2.26 -13.50 -16.41
CA LEU A 51 -1.86 -14.21 -15.21
C LEU A 51 -0.97 -13.32 -14.32
N MET A 52 0.04 -12.68 -14.90
CA MET A 52 0.92 -11.74 -14.19
C MET A 52 0.17 -10.50 -13.68
N ASN A 53 -0.73 -9.93 -14.50
CA ASN A 53 -1.51 -8.76 -14.10
C ASN A 53 -2.53 -9.07 -13.01
N HIS A 54 -3.07 -10.27 -12.95
CA HIS A 54 -4.00 -10.66 -11.89
C HIS A 54 -3.30 -10.73 -10.53
N ASP A 55 -2.13 -11.35 -10.48
CA ASP A 55 -1.35 -11.47 -9.24
C ASP A 55 -0.86 -10.09 -8.75
N LEU A 56 -0.32 -9.27 -9.66
CA LEU A 56 0.08 -7.89 -9.35
C LEU A 56 -1.08 -7.04 -8.84
N LYS A 57 -2.27 -7.13 -9.46
CA LYS A 57 -3.45 -6.38 -8.99
C LYS A 57 -3.89 -6.82 -7.60
N THR A 58 -3.83 -8.12 -7.31
CA THR A 58 -4.17 -8.65 -5.99
C THR A 58 -3.18 -8.16 -4.93
N GLN A 59 -1.88 -8.23 -5.21
CA GLN A 59 -0.83 -7.73 -4.31
C GLN A 59 -0.93 -6.21 -4.10
N LEU A 60 -1.20 -5.44 -5.15
CA LEU A 60 -1.40 -4.00 -5.06
C LEU A 60 -2.64 -3.66 -4.23
N GLY A 61 -3.74 -4.39 -4.41
CA GLY A 61 -4.96 -4.23 -3.62
C GLY A 61 -4.73 -4.54 -2.14
N GLN A 62 -3.98 -5.60 -1.85
CA GLN A 62 -3.62 -5.96 -0.47
C GLN A 62 -2.72 -4.88 0.15
N LEU A 63 -1.67 -4.45 -0.56
CA LEU A 63 -0.76 -3.40 -0.09
C LEU A 63 -1.50 -2.08 0.17
N GLN A 64 -2.43 -1.71 -0.71
CA GLN A 64 -3.24 -0.51 -0.54
C GLN A 64 -4.14 -0.61 0.71
N LYS A 65 -4.71 -1.78 0.96
CA LYS A 65 -5.52 -2.03 2.16
C LYS A 65 -4.65 -1.93 3.40
N ASP A 66 -3.53 -2.66 3.45
CA ASP A 66 -2.63 -2.68 4.60
C ASP A 66 -2.08 -1.27 4.91
N PHE A 67 -1.75 -0.49 3.87
CA PHE A 67 -1.32 0.90 4.03
C PHE A 67 -2.44 1.78 4.60
N THR A 68 -3.67 1.59 4.14
CA THR A 68 -4.82 2.35 4.64
C THR A 68 -5.11 2.00 6.10
N ASP A 69 -5.14 0.72 6.44
CA ASP A 69 -5.38 0.23 7.80
C ASP A 69 -4.30 0.78 8.77
N HIS A 70 -3.03 0.70 8.37
CA HIS A 70 -1.92 1.26 9.16
C HIS A 70 -2.04 2.79 9.36
N LYS A 71 -2.47 3.51 8.33
CA LYS A 71 -2.67 4.96 8.40
C LYS A 71 -3.79 5.34 9.38
N ILE A 72 -4.89 4.58 9.38
CA ILE A 72 -6.01 4.79 10.30
C ILE A 72 -5.60 4.51 11.74
N ASP A 73 -4.89 3.41 11.97
CA ASP A 73 -4.35 3.09 13.29
C ASP A 73 -3.37 4.16 13.79
N SER A 74 -2.54 4.70 12.90
CA SER A 74 -1.63 5.81 13.21
C SER A 74 -2.39 7.06 13.65
N TRP A 75 -3.42 7.49 12.92
CA TRP A 75 -4.25 8.63 13.31
C TRP A 75 -4.95 8.40 14.65
N ARG A 76 -5.49 7.19 14.84
CA ARG A 76 -6.12 6.82 16.11
C ARG A 76 -5.15 6.95 17.28
N MET A 77 -3.96 6.39 17.14
CA MET A 77 -2.92 6.46 18.18
C MET A 77 -2.54 7.90 18.48
N GLU A 78 -2.32 8.72 17.46
CA GLU A 78 -1.96 10.13 17.59
C GLU A 78 -3.01 10.92 18.36
N ILE A 79 -4.30 10.73 18.05
CA ILE A 79 -5.42 11.38 18.77
C ILE A 79 -5.46 10.96 20.23
N LEU A 80 -5.35 9.66 20.51
CA LEU A 80 -5.39 9.15 21.89
C LEU A 80 -4.17 9.57 22.70
N GLU A 81 -2.98 9.58 22.10
CA GLU A 81 -1.75 10.06 22.75
C GLU A 81 -1.81 11.55 23.06
N PHE A 82 -2.29 12.37 22.13
CA PHE A 82 -2.47 13.79 22.35
C PHE A 82 -3.48 14.05 23.48
N SER A 83 -4.63 13.40 23.46
CA SER A 83 -5.65 13.49 24.51
C SER A 83 -5.06 13.09 25.86
N ASN A 84 -4.36 11.97 25.92
CA ASN A 84 -3.71 11.49 27.14
C ASN A 84 -2.64 12.47 27.67
N SER A 85 -1.88 13.09 26.77
CA SER A 85 -0.89 14.09 27.17
C SER A 85 -1.55 15.35 27.78
N CYS A 86 -2.70 15.76 27.24
CA CYS A 86 -3.49 16.86 27.82
C CYS A 86 -4.05 16.49 29.21
N ILE A 87 -4.55 15.26 29.38
CA ILE A 87 -5.04 14.75 30.67
C ILE A 87 -3.89 14.74 31.72
N ASN A 88 -2.67 14.46 31.28
CA ASN A 88 -1.47 14.52 32.13
C ASN A 88 -0.90 15.95 32.28
N HIS A 89 -1.68 16.97 31.98
CA HIS A 89 -1.34 18.38 32.13
C HIS A 89 -0.15 18.86 31.30
N ARG A 90 0.19 18.17 30.21
CA ARG A 90 1.15 18.69 29.24
C ARG A 90 0.52 19.86 28.49
N ARG A 91 1.20 20.99 28.47
CA ARG A 91 0.78 22.15 27.68
C ARG A 91 1.22 21.99 26.23
N HIS A 92 0.35 22.35 25.33
CA HIS A 92 0.56 22.27 23.89
C HIS A 92 0.54 23.65 23.25
N THR A 93 1.25 23.81 22.14
CA THR A 93 1.20 25.02 21.32
C THR A 93 -0.08 25.06 20.52
N LYS A 94 -0.39 26.25 19.98
CA LYS A 94 -1.56 26.39 19.09
C LYS A 94 -1.42 25.51 17.85
N GLU A 95 -0.22 25.43 17.28
CA GLU A 95 0.09 24.62 16.11
C GLU A 95 -0.10 23.12 16.36
N GLU A 96 0.27 22.61 17.54
CA GLU A 96 0.02 21.23 17.94
C GLU A 96 -1.49 20.94 18.01
N PHE A 97 -2.29 21.85 18.54
CA PHE A 97 -3.74 21.74 18.55
C PHE A 97 -4.34 21.81 17.13
N ASP A 98 -3.92 22.75 16.30
CA ASP A 98 -4.42 22.88 14.92
C ASP A 98 -4.12 21.60 14.12
N HIS A 99 -2.93 21.03 14.31
CA HIS A 99 -2.53 19.77 13.69
C HIS A 99 -3.43 18.60 14.11
N ILE A 100 -3.62 18.41 15.41
CA ILE A 100 -4.41 17.26 15.90
C ILE A 100 -5.89 17.38 15.52
N ILE A 101 -6.45 18.58 15.47
CA ILE A 101 -7.82 18.80 14.99
C ILE A 101 -7.96 18.43 13.51
N ASP A 102 -6.95 18.72 12.67
CA ASP A 102 -6.92 18.27 11.27
C ASP A 102 -6.83 16.73 11.16
N VAL A 103 -6.05 16.09 12.02
CA VAL A 103 -5.96 14.62 12.10
C VAL A 103 -7.30 14.02 12.51
N CYS A 104 -7.97 14.59 13.51
CA CYS A 104 -9.32 14.18 13.91
C CYS A 104 -10.30 14.28 12.74
N GLY A 105 -10.31 15.40 12.02
CA GLY A 105 -11.19 15.58 10.86
C GLY A 105 -10.96 14.54 9.74
N LYS A 106 -9.71 14.16 9.51
CA LYS A 106 -9.36 13.09 8.55
C LYS A 106 -9.83 11.73 9.02
N TYR A 107 -9.64 11.43 10.30
CA TYR A 107 -10.10 10.19 10.92
C TYR A 107 -11.61 10.07 10.89
N ASP A 108 -12.35 11.09 11.35
CA ASP A 108 -13.80 11.12 11.38
C ASP A 108 -14.42 10.93 10.00
N LYS A 109 -13.83 11.60 8.99
CA LYS A 109 -14.25 11.43 7.60
C LYS A 109 -14.10 9.97 7.16
N TYR A 110 -12.98 9.32 7.46
CA TYR A 110 -12.76 7.93 7.08
C TYR A 110 -13.74 6.99 7.79
N ILE A 111 -13.95 7.16 9.09
CA ILE A 111 -14.88 6.35 9.89
C ILE A 111 -16.30 6.48 9.33
N LYS A 112 -16.72 7.70 9.01
CA LYS A 112 -18.04 7.97 8.43
C LYS A 112 -18.21 7.36 7.03
N ASP A 113 -17.21 7.52 6.17
CA ASP A 113 -17.25 7.03 4.79
C ASP A 113 -17.29 5.49 4.73
N ASN A 114 -16.81 4.81 5.78
CA ASN A 114 -16.80 3.34 5.89
C ASN A 114 -17.86 2.78 6.88
N GLU A 115 -18.77 3.61 7.37
CA GLU A 115 -19.85 3.22 8.33
C GLU A 115 -19.32 2.53 9.60
N LEU A 116 -18.12 2.94 10.06
CA LEU A 116 -17.50 2.44 11.26
C LEU A 116 -17.86 3.30 12.48
N THR A 117 -17.61 2.78 13.68
CA THR A 117 -17.79 3.52 14.94
C THR A 117 -16.58 3.33 15.84
N ASN A 118 -16.16 4.40 16.53
CA ASN A 118 -15.08 4.34 17.50
C ASN A 118 -15.28 5.35 18.64
N GLY A 119 -16.20 5.06 19.54
CA GLY A 119 -16.58 5.96 20.63
C GLY A 119 -15.44 6.40 21.55
N GLN A 120 -14.33 5.68 21.61
CA GLN A 120 -13.15 6.08 22.38
C GLN A 120 -12.43 7.28 21.75
N VAL A 121 -12.29 7.28 20.43
CA VAL A 121 -11.71 8.42 19.69
C VAL A 121 -12.67 9.59 19.68
N ASP A 122 -13.97 9.34 19.56
CA ASP A 122 -15.00 10.38 19.60
C ASP A 122 -14.91 11.18 20.92
N ALA A 123 -14.82 10.49 22.06
CA ALA A 123 -14.65 11.12 23.37
C ALA A 123 -13.32 11.90 23.50
N ALA A 124 -12.23 11.36 22.95
CA ALA A 124 -10.94 12.05 22.93
C ALA A 124 -10.98 13.32 22.08
N HIS A 125 -11.63 13.26 20.92
CA HIS A 125 -11.80 14.40 20.01
C HIS A 125 -12.64 15.51 20.66
N GLU A 126 -13.77 15.15 21.26
CA GLU A 126 -14.62 16.12 21.99
C GLU A 126 -13.82 16.82 23.09
N TYR A 127 -13.09 16.07 23.91
CA TYR A 127 -12.23 16.62 24.95
C TYR A 127 -11.16 17.59 24.40
N ILE A 128 -10.47 17.21 23.31
CA ILE A 128 -9.47 18.06 22.65
C ILE A 128 -10.08 19.37 22.18
N LEU A 129 -11.27 19.30 21.55
CA LEU A 129 -11.98 20.50 21.07
C LEU A 129 -12.42 21.42 22.20
N GLU A 130 -12.88 20.89 23.31
CA GLU A 130 -13.25 21.70 24.49
C GLU A 130 -12.03 22.39 25.06
N LEU A 131 -10.93 21.66 25.25
CA LEU A 131 -9.68 22.22 25.76
C LEU A 131 -9.11 23.29 24.82
N TYR A 132 -9.16 23.06 23.49
CA TYR A 132 -8.73 24.05 22.50
C TYR A 132 -9.53 25.35 22.61
N LYS A 133 -10.87 25.26 22.72
CA LYS A 133 -11.74 26.42 22.89
C LYS A 133 -11.38 27.20 24.17
N GLU A 134 -11.09 26.50 25.25
CA GLU A 134 -10.67 27.14 26.50
C GLU A 134 -9.31 27.82 26.34
N CYS A 135 -8.32 27.16 25.76
CA CYS A 135 -7.01 27.76 25.46
C CYS A 135 -7.13 28.98 24.53
N MET A 136 -8.02 28.93 23.54
CA MET A 136 -8.30 30.09 22.67
C MET A 136 -8.92 31.27 23.45
N ARG A 137 -9.84 31.00 24.38
CA ARG A 137 -10.52 32.02 25.19
C ARG A 137 -9.58 32.69 26.17
N THR A 138 -8.65 31.92 26.78
CA THR A 138 -7.74 32.39 27.81
C THR A 138 -6.37 32.79 27.27
N ASN A 139 -6.10 32.52 26.00
CA ASN A 139 -4.78 32.62 25.35
C ASN A 139 -3.69 31.84 26.10
N ASP A 140 -4.06 30.64 26.61
CA ASP A 140 -3.17 29.80 27.42
C ASP A 140 -2.57 28.64 26.63
N PHE A 141 -1.81 28.96 25.60
CA PHE A 141 -1.02 27.98 24.83
C PHE A 141 0.43 27.92 25.35
N ALA A 142 1.10 26.78 25.12
CA ALA A 142 2.53 26.69 25.29
C ALA A 142 3.24 27.62 24.29
N LEU A 143 4.24 28.35 24.74
CA LEU A 143 5.06 29.16 23.84
C LEU A 143 6.03 28.25 23.07
N VAL A 144 6.15 28.48 21.78
CA VAL A 144 7.22 27.89 20.97
C VAL A 144 8.53 28.45 21.48
N LYS A 145 9.44 27.61 22.01
CA LYS A 145 10.79 28.05 22.30
C LYS A 145 11.45 28.40 20.97
N PRO A 146 11.97 29.62 20.77
CA PRO A 146 12.79 29.89 19.60
C PRO A 146 13.95 28.88 19.61
N GLU A 147 14.11 28.12 18.55
CA GLU A 147 15.30 27.31 18.35
C GLU A 147 16.50 28.24 18.44
N GLU A 148 17.41 27.94 19.36
CA GLU A 148 18.69 28.63 19.43
C GLU A 148 19.39 28.40 18.10
N ALA A 149 19.39 29.43 17.25
CA ALA A 149 20.13 29.45 16.00
C ALA A 149 21.61 29.18 16.32
N LYS A 150 22.04 27.94 16.00
CA LYS A 150 23.46 27.58 15.97
C LYS A 150 24.09 27.99 14.68
#